data_5ae3315481d4a6714a6aee7df8f55d8a
#
_entry.id   5ae3315481d4a6714a6aee7df8f55d8a
#
_cell.length_a   1.000
_cell.length_b   1.000
_cell.length_c   1.000
_cell.angle_alpha   90.00
_cell.angle_beta   90.00
_cell.angle_gamma   90.00
#
_symmetry.space_group_name_H-M   'P 1'
#
loop_
_entity.id
_entity.type
_entity.pdbx_description
1 polymer ?
#
loop_
_entity_poly.entity_id
_entity_poly.type
_entity_poly.pdbx_seq_one_letter_code
_entity_poly.pdbx_strand_id
1 'polypeptide(L)'
;SFDEFVKLDKVQDQLIISPPVEKSAYEIKPLTGVTKKVFLKFIDRLDVNTTYTINFGNSIKDNNENNPLTFFSYTFSTGETIDSLYVKGNISDAYDIVTDEYVSIHLYRIDSTLNDSIIFNKRPTYISNSLDSTSYTFKNLRQGKYLIVAMKDVDNNYFFDPFYDKIGFIDSLITLPKDSIIDFKLFKEETELIWDKPHFLNSEKIGFGYYGKLDFNKLVIDSSLPDSVDYTFTKEIEKDTIYLW
;
A
#
# COMPACT_ATOMS: atom_id res chain seq x y z
N SER A 1 24.42 -5.59 -13.64
CA SER A 1 24.44 -5.79 -15.11
C SER A 1 23.85 -7.14 -15.43
N PHE A 2 23.23 -7.22 -16.59
CA PHE A 2 22.55 -8.38 -17.13
C PHE A 2 23.34 -8.91 -18.34
N ASP A 3 23.22 -10.18 -18.63
CA ASP A 3 23.81 -10.84 -19.80
C ASP A 3 23.04 -10.48 -21.09
N GLU A 4 21.76 -10.18 -20.97
CA GLU A 4 20.88 -9.74 -22.05
C GLU A 4 20.45 -8.28 -21.92
N PHE A 5 19.82 -7.76 -22.97
CA PHE A 5 19.20 -6.45 -22.94
C PHE A 5 17.86 -6.52 -22.20
N VAL A 6 17.72 -5.68 -21.20
CA VAL A 6 16.49 -5.55 -20.40
C VAL A 6 15.89 -4.16 -20.56
N LYS A 7 14.61 -4.05 -20.27
CA LYS A 7 13.88 -2.78 -20.11
C LYS A 7 13.23 -2.72 -18.75
N LEU A 8 13.03 -1.50 -18.24
CA LEU A 8 12.27 -1.27 -17.01
C LEU A 8 10.82 -0.92 -17.38
N ASP A 9 9.88 -1.67 -16.83
CA ASP A 9 8.45 -1.46 -17.02
C ASP A 9 7.80 -1.14 -15.67
N LYS A 10 7.18 0.05 -15.58
CA LYS A 10 6.50 0.54 -14.36
C LYS A 10 7.34 0.38 -13.08
N VAL A 11 8.66 0.57 -13.19
CA VAL A 11 9.58 0.35 -12.07
C VAL A 11 9.27 1.24 -10.85
N GLN A 12 8.71 2.43 -11.07
CA GLN A 12 8.36 3.34 -9.99
C GLN A 12 7.20 2.82 -9.10
N ASP A 13 6.35 1.95 -9.66
CA ASP A 13 5.20 1.37 -8.96
C ASP A 13 5.55 0.04 -8.30
N GLN A 14 6.59 -0.65 -8.80
CA GLN A 14 6.94 -2.00 -8.37
C GLN A 14 8.22 -2.09 -7.52
N LEU A 15 9.04 -1.03 -7.54
CA LEU A 15 10.29 -1.01 -6.78
C LEU A 15 10.02 -0.85 -5.28
N ILE A 16 10.42 -1.83 -4.50
CA ILE A 16 10.30 -1.82 -3.05
C ILE A 16 11.70 -1.81 -2.46
N ILE A 17 12.00 -0.79 -1.66
CA ILE A 17 13.24 -0.70 -0.88
C ILE A 17 12.87 -0.88 0.60
N SER A 18 13.43 -1.88 1.25
CA SER A 18 13.15 -2.21 2.64
C SER A 18 14.45 -2.25 3.46
N PRO A 19 14.60 -1.44 4.52
CA PRO A 19 13.72 -0.37 5.01
C PRO A 19 13.36 0.68 3.96
N PRO A 20 12.17 1.32 4.08
CA PRO A 20 11.72 2.28 3.09
C PRO A 20 12.61 3.53 3.03
N VAL A 21 12.89 3.95 1.80
CA VAL A 21 13.65 5.16 1.49
C VAL A 21 12.73 6.10 0.70
N GLU A 22 12.81 7.39 0.99
CA GLU A 22 12.03 8.40 0.27
C GLU A 22 12.28 8.34 -1.25
N LYS A 23 11.22 8.49 -2.06
CA LYS A 23 11.35 8.46 -3.53
C LYS A 23 12.31 9.53 -4.07
N SER A 24 12.46 10.64 -3.35
CA SER A 24 13.41 11.72 -3.66
C SER A 24 14.86 11.40 -3.30
N ALA A 25 15.09 10.41 -2.43
CA ALA A 25 16.40 10.06 -1.89
C ALA A 25 17.15 9.03 -2.73
N TYR A 26 16.59 8.59 -3.86
CA TYR A 26 17.28 7.73 -4.81
C TYR A 26 16.85 8.01 -6.25
N GLU A 27 17.69 7.62 -7.20
CA GLU A 27 17.37 7.64 -8.63
C GLU A 27 17.68 6.28 -9.27
N ILE A 28 16.85 5.89 -10.25
CA ILE A 28 17.07 4.69 -11.04
C ILE A 28 17.20 5.06 -12.52
N LYS A 29 18.15 4.43 -13.22
CA LYS A 29 18.45 4.70 -14.62
C LYS A 29 18.85 3.42 -15.36
N PRO A 30 18.51 3.33 -16.67
CA PRO A 30 17.63 4.23 -17.41
C PRO A 30 16.15 3.96 -17.09
N LEU A 31 15.28 4.97 -17.15
CA LEU A 31 13.83 4.80 -17.02
C LEU A 31 13.16 4.37 -18.32
N THR A 32 13.81 4.64 -19.45
CA THR A 32 13.30 4.33 -20.79
C THR A 32 14.40 3.70 -21.65
N GLY A 33 13.96 2.95 -22.65
CA GLY A 33 14.87 2.25 -23.56
C GLY A 33 15.38 0.92 -23.01
N VAL A 34 16.32 0.33 -23.74
CA VAL A 34 16.90 -0.98 -23.42
C VAL A 34 18.34 -0.84 -22.94
N THR A 35 18.74 -1.66 -22.01
CA THR A 35 20.07 -1.60 -21.42
C THR A 35 20.54 -2.95 -20.89
N LYS A 36 21.86 -3.13 -20.81
CA LYS A 36 22.45 -4.24 -20.04
C LYS A 36 22.82 -3.85 -18.62
N LYS A 37 22.63 -2.56 -18.24
CA LYS A 37 23.01 -2.06 -16.92
C LYS A 37 21.92 -1.18 -16.36
N VAL A 38 21.34 -1.58 -15.25
CA VAL A 38 20.46 -0.74 -14.43
C VAL A 38 21.28 -0.19 -13.27
N PHE A 39 21.14 1.11 -13.03
CA PHE A 39 21.78 1.82 -11.93
C PHE A 39 20.71 2.31 -10.96
N LEU A 40 20.85 1.98 -9.70
CA LEU A 40 20.13 2.60 -8.62
C LEU A 40 21.15 3.34 -7.76
N LYS A 41 20.98 4.64 -7.60
CA LYS A 41 21.88 5.51 -6.84
C LYS A 41 21.10 6.13 -5.69
N PHE A 42 21.58 5.96 -4.48
CA PHE A 42 21.09 6.70 -3.33
C PHE A 42 21.71 8.09 -3.34
N ILE A 43 20.87 9.11 -3.19
CA ILE A 43 21.27 10.52 -3.13
C ILE A 43 21.53 10.88 -1.69
N ASP A 44 20.63 10.46 -0.80
CA ASP A 44 20.75 10.70 0.62
C ASP A 44 21.54 9.58 1.32
N ARG A 45 22.01 9.87 2.52
CA ARG A 45 22.75 8.92 3.34
C ARG A 45 21.80 7.88 3.92
N LEU A 46 22.12 6.61 3.70
CA LEU A 46 21.43 5.49 4.29
C LEU A 46 21.74 5.34 5.79
N ASP A 47 20.82 4.72 6.52
CA ASP A 47 21.03 4.41 7.93
C ASP A 47 22.20 3.47 8.13
N VAL A 48 22.96 3.69 9.20
CA VAL A 48 24.13 2.87 9.56
C VAL A 48 23.69 1.52 10.13
N ASN A 49 24.54 0.50 9.97
CA ASN A 49 24.29 -0.85 10.49
C ASN A 49 22.91 -1.42 10.08
N THR A 50 22.50 -1.18 8.85
CA THR A 50 21.18 -1.54 8.36
C THR A 50 21.28 -2.40 7.12
N THR A 51 20.54 -3.50 7.09
CA THR A 51 20.41 -4.36 5.92
C THR A 51 19.28 -3.85 5.04
N TYR A 52 19.60 -3.49 3.81
CA TYR A 52 18.63 -3.06 2.80
C TYR A 52 18.37 -4.16 1.79
N THR A 53 17.13 -4.39 1.47
CA THR A 53 16.68 -5.26 0.38
C THR A 53 15.94 -4.42 -0.66
N ILE A 54 16.40 -4.47 -1.90
CA ILE A 54 15.78 -3.82 -3.05
C ILE A 54 15.11 -4.89 -3.88
N ASN A 55 13.78 -4.86 -3.95
CA ASN A 55 12.98 -5.78 -4.75
C ASN A 55 12.43 -5.03 -5.96
N PHE A 56 12.66 -5.54 -7.14
CA PHE A 56 12.24 -4.94 -8.41
C PHE A 56 10.87 -5.45 -8.88
N GLY A 57 10.24 -6.36 -8.14
CA GLY A 57 8.99 -6.99 -8.55
C GLY A 57 9.12 -7.65 -9.93
N ASN A 58 8.20 -7.35 -10.81
CA ASN A 58 8.19 -7.78 -12.20
C ASN A 58 8.63 -6.68 -13.19
N SER A 59 9.25 -5.61 -12.67
CA SER A 59 9.58 -4.43 -13.49
C SER A 59 10.76 -4.61 -14.42
N ILE A 60 11.66 -5.55 -14.15
CA ILE A 60 12.78 -5.86 -15.06
C ILE A 60 12.30 -6.91 -16.05
N LYS A 61 12.25 -6.56 -17.32
CA LYS A 61 11.79 -7.46 -18.38
C LYS A 61 12.87 -7.62 -19.44
N ASP A 62 12.99 -8.84 -19.95
CA ASP A 62 13.77 -9.07 -21.17
C ASP A 62 13.22 -8.22 -22.33
N ASN A 63 14.12 -7.73 -23.17
CA ASN A 63 13.72 -6.87 -24.28
C ASN A 63 13.10 -7.65 -25.45
N ASN A 64 13.52 -8.87 -25.71
CA ASN A 64 13.11 -9.64 -26.88
C ASN A 64 11.75 -10.32 -26.66
N GLU A 65 11.61 -11.03 -25.54
CA GLU A 65 10.45 -11.87 -25.25
C GLU A 65 9.47 -11.20 -24.27
N ASN A 66 9.90 -10.11 -23.63
CA ASN A 66 9.12 -9.38 -22.62
C ASN A 66 8.85 -10.18 -21.34
N ASN A 67 9.62 -11.24 -21.09
CA ASN A 67 9.50 -12.03 -19.88
C ASN A 67 10.02 -11.25 -18.67
N PRO A 68 9.29 -11.20 -17.54
CA PRO A 68 9.79 -10.54 -16.34
C PRO A 68 10.85 -11.41 -15.65
N LEU A 69 11.89 -10.76 -15.15
CA LEU A 69 12.82 -11.36 -14.19
C LEU A 69 12.15 -11.33 -12.80
N THR A 70 11.31 -12.32 -12.56
CA THR A 70 10.49 -12.39 -11.34
C THR A 70 11.35 -12.54 -10.09
N PHE A 71 10.93 -11.88 -9.00
CA PHE A 71 11.54 -11.95 -7.67
C PHE A 71 13.01 -11.53 -7.60
N PHE A 72 13.51 -10.80 -8.59
CA PHE A 72 14.87 -10.27 -8.51
C PHE A 72 14.98 -9.27 -7.37
N SER A 73 15.83 -9.58 -6.42
CA SER A 73 16.14 -8.71 -5.29
C SER A 73 17.64 -8.60 -5.08
N TYR A 74 18.05 -7.41 -4.67
CA TYR A 74 19.44 -7.14 -4.31
C TYR A 74 19.52 -6.74 -2.83
N THR A 75 20.37 -7.41 -2.06
CA THR A 75 20.52 -7.16 -0.63
C THR A 75 21.96 -6.71 -0.33
N PHE A 76 22.08 -5.69 0.50
CA PHE A 76 23.37 -5.23 1.02
C PHE A 76 23.20 -4.68 2.45
N SER A 77 24.30 -4.51 3.15
CA SER A 77 24.30 -3.89 4.48
C SER A 77 25.23 -2.69 4.51
N THR A 78 24.85 -1.67 5.25
CA THR A 78 25.72 -0.54 5.62
C THR A 78 26.56 -0.84 6.87
N GLY A 79 26.39 -2.02 7.47
CA GLY A 79 27.16 -2.56 8.56
C GLY A 79 28.01 -3.78 8.14
N GLU A 80 28.60 -4.45 9.13
CA GLU A 80 29.50 -5.60 8.90
C GLU A 80 28.74 -6.91 8.56
N THR A 81 27.46 -7.00 8.91
CA THR A 81 26.66 -8.22 8.76
C THR A 81 25.39 -7.94 7.99
N ILE A 82 24.90 -8.96 7.29
CA ILE A 82 23.57 -8.96 6.67
C ILE A 82 22.63 -9.74 7.58
N ASP A 83 21.52 -9.12 7.96
CA ASP A 83 20.44 -9.78 8.70
C ASP A 83 19.83 -10.91 7.85
N SER A 84 19.37 -12.01 8.47
CA SER A 84 18.97 -13.22 7.74
C SER A 84 17.59 -13.77 8.10
N LEU A 85 16.87 -13.16 9.06
CA LEU A 85 15.56 -13.64 9.46
C LEU A 85 14.50 -13.32 8.39
N TYR A 86 13.40 -14.06 8.44
CA TYR A 86 12.31 -13.90 7.48
C TYR A 86 10.95 -13.99 8.17
N VAL A 87 9.94 -13.42 7.51
CA VAL A 87 8.51 -13.62 7.78
C VAL A 87 7.81 -13.83 6.45
N LYS A 88 6.91 -14.79 6.40
CA LYS A 88 6.09 -15.08 5.21
C LYS A 88 4.67 -15.43 5.60
N GLY A 89 3.77 -15.38 4.65
CA GLY A 89 2.38 -15.76 4.86
C GLY A 89 1.53 -15.55 3.64
N ASN A 90 0.23 -15.74 3.84
CA ASN A 90 -0.77 -15.56 2.81
C ASN A 90 -1.72 -14.44 3.20
N ILE A 91 -2.36 -13.88 2.20
CA ILE A 91 -3.35 -12.82 2.31
C ILE A 91 -4.65 -13.34 1.71
N SER A 92 -5.74 -13.08 2.36
CA SER A 92 -7.10 -13.32 1.88
C SER A 92 -7.96 -12.10 2.18
N ASP A 93 -9.08 -11.96 1.51
CA ASP A 93 -10.08 -10.96 1.86
C ASP A 93 -11.13 -11.56 2.82
N ALA A 94 -11.71 -10.74 3.69
CA ALA A 94 -12.71 -11.18 4.66
C ALA A 94 -14.10 -11.32 4.04
N TYR A 95 -14.38 -10.60 2.97
CA TYR A 95 -15.68 -10.51 2.32
C TYR A 95 -15.65 -10.99 0.87
N ASP A 96 -14.55 -10.70 0.16
CA ASP A 96 -14.41 -11.00 -1.26
C ASP A 96 -13.73 -12.36 -1.49
N ILE A 97 -14.17 -13.07 -2.53
CA ILE A 97 -13.56 -14.34 -2.95
C ILE A 97 -12.18 -14.10 -3.57
N VAL A 98 -12.05 -12.96 -4.28
CA VAL A 98 -10.81 -12.55 -4.93
C VAL A 98 -10.07 -11.60 -4.00
N THR A 99 -8.84 -11.95 -3.67
CA THR A 99 -7.96 -11.11 -2.86
C THR A 99 -7.40 -9.97 -3.70
N ASP A 100 -7.24 -8.79 -3.08
CA ASP A 100 -6.59 -7.67 -3.71
C ASP A 100 -5.14 -8.00 -4.10
N GLU A 101 -4.73 -7.51 -5.27
CA GLU A 101 -3.33 -7.50 -5.70
C GLU A 101 -2.57 -6.32 -5.08
N TYR A 102 -1.24 -6.42 -5.07
CA TYR A 102 -0.35 -5.35 -4.58
C TYR A 102 -0.67 -4.91 -3.15
N VAL A 103 -0.93 -5.90 -2.28
CA VAL A 103 -1.10 -5.66 -0.85
C VAL A 103 0.27 -5.40 -0.23
N SER A 104 0.41 -4.28 0.45
CA SER A 104 1.63 -3.89 1.17
C SER A 104 1.60 -4.47 2.59
N ILE A 105 2.69 -5.08 3.02
CA ILE A 105 2.83 -5.61 4.37
C ILE A 105 3.89 -4.79 5.09
N HIS A 106 3.54 -4.27 6.25
CA HIS A 106 4.32 -3.34 7.04
C HIS A 106 4.77 -3.98 8.35
N LEU A 107 6.05 -3.85 8.67
CA LEU A 107 6.63 -4.22 9.95
C LEU A 107 7.13 -2.96 10.67
N TYR A 108 6.60 -2.70 11.86
CA TYR A 108 7.05 -1.62 12.74
C TYR A 108 7.81 -2.21 13.90
N ARG A 109 9.08 -1.87 14.03
CA ARG A 109 9.88 -2.30 15.17
C ARG A 109 9.40 -1.59 16.44
N ILE A 110 9.18 -2.37 17.49
CA ILE A 110 8.69 -1.88 18.78
C ILE A 110 9.81 -2.04 19.81
N ASP A 111 10.45 -0.93 20.11
CA ASP A 111 11.55 -0.86 21.11
C ASP A 111 11.05 -0.32 22.47
N SER A 112 9.82 0.18 22.53
CA SER A 112 9.18 0.79 23.72
C SER A 112 7.71 0.38 23.81
N THR A 113 6.91 1.17 24.50
CA THR A 113 5.45 0.95 24.55
C THR A 113 4.82 1.07 23.14
N LEU A 114 3.97 0.09 22.80
CA LEU A 114 3.19 0.14 21.57
C LEU A 114 2.25 1.36 21.62
N ASN A 115 2.21 2.11 20.51
CA ASN A 115 1.22 3.15 20.27
C ASN A 115 0.40 2.73 19.05
N ASP A 116 -0.90 2.55 19.23
CA ASP A 116 -1.82 2.08 18.18
C ASP A 116 -1.90 3.02 16.99
N SER A 117 -1.58 4.31 17.20
CA SER A 117 -1.54 5.29 16.10
C SER A 117 -0.31 5.21 15.19
N ILE A 118 0.59 4.25 15.42
CA ILE A 118 1.85 4.13 14.67
C ILE A 118 1.61 3.97 13.15
N ILE A 119 0.55 3.26 12.76
CA ILE A 119 0.20 2.98 11.36
C ILE A 119 -0.28 4.23 10.60
N PHE A 120 -0.73 5.26 11.32
CA PHE A 120 -1.25 6.50 10.74
C PHE A 120 -0.18 7.58 10.55
N ASN A 121 0.93 7.52 11.30
CA ASN A 121 1.84 8.66 11.40
C ASN A 121 3.33 8.30 11.36
N LYS A 122 3.68 7.02 11.34
CA LYS A 122 5.07 6.56 11.26
C LYS A 122 5.26 5.61 10.08
N ARG A 123 6.34 5.79 9.34
CA ARG A 123 6.73 4.83 8.30
C ARG A 123 7.13 3.49 8.91
N PRO A 124 6.81 2.38 8.23
CA PRO A 124 7.23 1.06 8.68
C PRO A 124 8.76 0.91 8.69
N THR A 125 9.26 0.05 9.58
CA THR A 125 10.68 -0.29 9.61
C THR A 125 11.08 -1.18 8.43
N TYR A 126 10.18 -2.07 8.01
CA TYR A 126 10.36 -2.91 6.81
C TYR A 126 9.05 -2.99 6.05
N ILE A 127 9.15 -3.13 4.74
CA ILE A 127 8.01 -3.32 3.86
C ILE A 127 8.21 -4.54 2.96
N SER A 128 7.11 -5.19 2.63
CA SER A 128 7.01 -6.23 1.59
C SER A 128 5.71 -6.00 0.82
N ASN A 129 5.51 -6.72 -0.26
CA ASN A 129 4.31 -6.61 -1.07
C ASN A 129 3.96 -7.99 -1.64
N SER A 130 2.66 -8.26 -1.80
CA SER A 130 2.18 -9.48 -2.44
C SER A 130 2.37 -9.49 -3.95
N LEU A 131 2.53 -8.31 -4.57
CA LEU A 131 2.50 -8.11 -6.02
C LEU A 131 1.18 -8.65 -6.61
N ASP A 132 1.27 -9.48 -7.64
CA ASP A 132 0.17 -10.17 -8.32
C ASP A 132 -0.19 -11.54 -7.71
N SER A 133 0.18 -11.76 -6.46
CA SER A 133 0.04 -13.01 -5.73
C SER A 133 -0.75 -12.80 -4.44
N THR A 134 -1.18 -13.89 -3.83
CA THR A 134 -1.80 -13.90 -2.50
C THR A 134 -0.80 -14.20 -1.37
N SER A 135 0.48 -14.28 -1.67
CA SER A 135 1.52 -14.57 -0.69
C SER A 135 2.53 -13.43 -0.60
N TYR A 136 3.15 -13.31 0.55
CA TYR A 136 4.21 -12.32 0.79
C TYR A 136 5.41 -12.95 1.51
N THR A 137 6.57 -12.33 1.37
CA THR A 137 7.77 -12.74 2.09
C THR A 137 8.64 -11.53 2.42
N PHE A 138 8.93 -11.36 3.69
CA PHE A 138 10.06 -10.56 4.14
C PHE A 138 11.33 -11.40 4.19
N LYS A 139 12.44 -10.81 3.83
CA LYS A 139 13.78 -11.39 3.99
C LYS A 139 14.68 -10.39 4.68
N ASN A 140 15.78 -10.88 5.24
CA ASN A 140 16.84 -10.05 5.80
C ASN A 140 16.37 -9.14 6.95
N LEU A 141 15.52 -9.71 7.82
CA LEU A 141 15.01 -9.01 8.98
C LEU A 141 15.96 -9.17 10.17
N ARG A 142 16.04 -8.14 10.97
CA ARG A 142 16.75 -8.16 12.24
C ARG A 142 15.89 -8.80 13.34
N GLN A 143 16.53 -9.44 14.29
CA GLN A 143 15.87 -9.93 15.51
C GLN A 143 15.22 -8.76 16.27
N GLY A 144 14.00 -8.99 16.78
CA GLY A 144 13.26 -7.99 17.55
C GLY A 144 11.78 -8.30 17.69
N LYS A 145 11.07 -7.37 18.30
CA LYS A 145 9.60 -7.37 18.39
C LYS A 145 9.01 -6.41 17.36
N TYR A 146 7.96 -6.83 16.71
CA TYR A 146 7.34 -6.06 15.63
C TYR A 146 5.82 -6.10 15.72
N LEU A 147 5.20 -4.95 15.43
CA LEU A 147 3.83 -4.91 14.96
C LEU A 147 3.86 -5.23 13.46
N ILE A 148 2.99 -6.13 13.01
CA ILE A 148 2.85 -6.48 11.60
C ILE A 148 1.41 -6.22 11.15
N VAL A 149 1.26 -5.54 10.02
CA VAL A 149 -0.04 -5.27 9.39
C VAL A 149 0.06 -5.46 7.89
N ALA A 150 -1.03 -5.92 7.28
CA ALA A 150 -1.21 -5.93 5.83
C ALA A 150 -2.15 -4.79 5.45
N MET A 151 -1.90 -4.12 4.33
CA MET A 151 -2.66 -2.95 3.91
C MET A 151 -2.81 -2.92 2.39
N LYS A 152 -4.03 -2.75 1.91
CA LYS A 152 -4.24 -2.31 0.54
C LYS A 152 -4.14 -0.79 0.52
N ASP A 153 -2.92 -0.30 0.45
CA ASP A 153 -2.55 1.13 0.44
C ASP A 153 -2.81 1.68 -0.96
N VAL A 154 -3.91 2.42 -1.12
CA VAL A 154 -4.37 2.95 -2.40
C VAL A 154 -3.45 4.05 -2.91
N ASP A 155 -2.95 4.90 -2.02
CA ASP A 155 -2.10 6.05 -2.35
C ASP A 155 -0.60 5.71 -2.41
N ASN A 156 -0.21 4.51 -1.99
CA ASN A 156 1.19 4.06 -1.85
C ASN A 156 2.03 5.03 -1.00
N ASN A 157 1.44 5.50 0.10
CA ASN A 157 2.07 6.46 1.01
C ASN A 157 2.63 5.82 2.30
N TYR A 158 2.31 4.53 2.55
CA TYR A 158 2.67 3.71 3.73
C TYR A 158 2.00 4.14 5.03
N PHE A 159 0.93 4.91 4.97
CA PHE A 159 0.09 5.30 6.10
C PHE A 159 -1.31 4.77 5.90
N PHE A 160 -1.94 4.32 6.97
CA PHE A 160 -3.30 3.79 6.89
C PHE A 160 -4.32 4.93 6.82
N ASP A 161 -5.17 4.89 5.79
CA ASP A 161 -6.34 5.75 5.67
C ASP A 161 -7.62 4.89 5.68
N PRO A 162 -8.40 4.91 6.78
CA PRO A 162 -9.59 4.07 6.90
C PRO A 162 -10.68 4.37 5.85
N PHE A 163 -10.64 5.53 5.20
CA PHE A 163 -11.61 5.88 4.15
C PHE A 163 -11.31 5.18 2.81
N TYR A 164 -10.07 4.89 2.53
CA TYR A 164 -9.66 4.35 1.22
C TYR A 164 -9.09 2.94 1.31
N ASP A 165 -8.33 2.66 2.36
CA ASP A 165 -7.54 1.45 2.48
C ASP A 165 -8.33 0.28 3.08
N LYS A 166 -7.91 -0.95 2.73
CA LYS A 166 -8.24 -2.14 3.51
C LYS A 166 -7.06 -2.48 4.42
N ILE A 167 -7.35 -3.06 5.58
CA ILE A 167 -6.33 -3.46 6.55
C ILE A 167 -6.53 -4.91 6.98
N GLY A 168 -5.44 -5.58 7.33
CA GLY A 168 -5.42 -6.86 8.03
C GLY A 168 -4.36 -6.82 9.12
N PHE A 169 -4.70 -7.28 10.31
CA PHE A 169 -3.79 -7.28 11.46
C PHE A 169 -3.96 -8.53 12.32
N ILE A 170 -3.03 -8.72 13.24
CA ILE A 170 -3.08 -9.73 14.31
C ILE A 170 -3.03 -9.02 15.65
N ASP A 171 -3.67 -9.61 16.66
CA ASP A 171 -3.86 -8.99 17.99
C ASP A 171 -2.59 -8.93 18.85
N SER A 172 -1.48 -9.46 18.37
CA SER A 172 -0.25 -9.56 19.16
C SER A 172 0.98 -9.11 18.36
N LEU A 173 2.00 -8.66 19.10
CA LEU A 173 3.31 -8.42 18.51
C LEU A 173 3.97 -9.75 18.14
N ILE A 174 4.63 -9.79 16.99
CA ILE A 174 5.48 -10.91 16.60
C ILE A 174 6.89 -10.72 17.16
N THR A 175 7.54 -11.82 17.49
CA THR A 175 8.92 -11.83 17.96
C THR A 175 9.77 -12.70 17.06
N LEU A 176 10.74 -12.11 16.38
CA LEU A 176 11.68 -12.85 15.53
C LEU A 176 12.89 -13.34 16.33
N PRO A 177 13.32 -14.59 16.10
CA PRO A 177 12.95 -15.53 15.02
C PRO A 177 11.76 -16.48 15.30
N LYS A 178 11.05 -16.33 16.44
CA LYS A 178 10.01 -17.30 16.86
C LYS A 178 8.82 -17.33 15.90
N ASP A 179 8.32 -16.16 15.50
CA ASP A 179 7.08 -16.00 14.75
C ASP A 179 7.41 -15.68 13.29
N SER A 180 7.43 -16.71 12.42
CA SER A 180 7.88 -16.57 11.03
C SER A 180 6.81 -16.84 9.96
N ILE A 181 5.60 -17.30 10.36
CA ILE A 181 4.48 -17.55 9.45
C ILE A 181 3.25 -16.84 9.97
N ILE A 182 2.74 -15.87 9.21
CA ILE A 182 1.62 -15.00 9.58
C ILE A 182 0.71 -14.84 8.37
N ASP A 183 -0.55 -15.24 8.50
CA ASP A 183 -1.56 -15.03 7.48
C ASP A 183 -2.48 -13.88 7.85
N PHE A 184 -2.97 -13.14 6.84
CA PHE A 184 -3.86 -12.00 7.01
C PHE A 184 -5.20 -12.20 6.32
N LYS A 185 -6.22 -11.59 6.92
CA LYS A 185 -7.48 -11.31 6.26
C LYS A 185 -7.67 -9.81 6.17
N LEU A 186 -7.78 -9.30 4.95
CA LEU A 186 -8.06 -7.89 4.70
C LEU A 186 -9.54 -7.62 4.90
N PHE A 187 -9.83 -6.48 5.47
CA PHE A 187 -11.18 -5.91 5.54
C PHE A 187 -11.10 -4.40 5.43
N LYS A 188 -12.18 -3.78 5.02
CA LYS A 188 -12.33 -2.33 5.06
C LYS A 188 -13.11 -1.95 6.31
N GLU A 189 -12.61 -0.97 7.06
CA GLU A 189 -13.33 -0.45 8.23
C GLU A 189 -14.61 0.27 7.79
N GLU A 190 -15.68 0.10 8.55
CA GLU A 190 -16.87 0.92 8.42
C GLU A 190 -16.62 2.26 9.12
N THR A 191 -16.35 3.29 8.33
CA THR A 191 -16.12 4.64 8.85
C THR A 191 -17.43 5.39 9.05
N GLU A 192 -17.41 6.40 9.93
CA GLU A 192 -18.54 7.34 10.05
C GLU A 192 -18.80 8.05 8.72
N LEU A 193 -20.08 8.38 8.48
CA LEU A 193 -20.48 9.11 7.29
C LEU A 193 -19.93 10.54 7.33
N ILE A 194 -19.13 10.89 6.35
CA ILE A 194 -18.62 12.24 6.14
C ILE A 194 -19.05 12.72 4.76
N TRP A 195 -19.64 13.91 4.71
CA TRP A 195 -20.01 14.54 3.46
C TRP A 195 -18.87 15.40 2.91
N ASP A 196 -18.62 15.27 1.62
CA ASP A 196 -17.78 16.21 0.89
C ASP A 196 -18.56 17.49 0.58
N LYS A 197 -17.86 18.53 0.17
CA LYS A 197 -18.50 19.79 -0.20
C LYS A 197 -19.42 19.60 -1.40
N PRO A 198 -20.68 20.04 -1.31
CA PRO A 198 -21.58 19.96 -2.45
C PRO A 198 -21.07 20.78 -3.63
N HIS A 199 -21.30 20.30 -4.82
CA HIS A 199 -20.92 20.98 -6.05
C HIS A 199 -22.09 21.02 -7.06
N PHE A 200 -22.29 22.17 -7.68
CA PHE A 200 -23.29 22.29 -8.73
C PHE A 200 -22.76 21.69 -10.02
N LEU A 201 -23.52 20.78 -10.61
CA LEU A 201 -23.25 20.23 -11.93
C LEU A 201 -23.89 21.08 -13.02
N ASN A 202 -25.09 21.57 -12.73
CA ASN A 202 -25.85 22.52 -13.55
C ASN A 202 -26.89 23.24 -12.66
N SER A 203 -27.81 24.00 -13.26
CA SER A 203 -28.86 24.75 -12.53
C SER A 203 -29.87 23.86 -11.78
N GLU A 204 -29.97 22.57 -12.13
CA GLU A 204 -30.98 21.64 -11.64
C GLU A 204 -30.38 20.43 -10.91
N LYS A 205 -29.05 20.35 -10.82
CA LYS A 205 -28.37 19.17 -10.28
C LYS A 205 -27.22 19.53 -9.37
N ILE A 206 -27.29 19.05 -8.13
CA ILE A 206 -26.23 19.20 -7.13
C ILE A 206 -25.66 17.83 -6.81
N GLY A 207 -24.33 17.70 -6.81
CA GLY A 207 -23.63 16.48 -6.40
C GLY A 207 -23.12 16.60 -4.96
N PHE A 208 -23.34 15.54 -4.20
CA PHE A 208 -22.81 15.37 -2.84
C PHE A 208 -21.95 14.12 -2.82
N GLY A 209 -20.64 14.28 -2.76
CA GLY A 209 -19.71 13.20 -2.44
C GLY A 209 -19.82 12.82 -0.96
N TYR A 210 -19.55 11.57 -0.63
CA TYR A 210 -19.51 11.13 0.76
C TYR A 210 -18.48 10.02 0.95
N TYR A 211 -18.05 9.84 2.19
CA TYR A 211 -17.20 8.74 2.65
C TYR A 211 -17.92 8.00 3.77
N GLY A 212 -17.69 6.69 3.87
CA GLY A 212 -18.31 5.88 4.91
C GLY A 212 -19.65 5.26 4.49
N LYS A 213 -20.34 4.70 5.46
CA LYS A 213 -21.58 3.94 5.23
C LYS A 213 -22.79 4.87 5.18
N LEU A 214 -23.42 4.93 4.04
CA LEU A 214 -24.64 5.70 3.83
C LEU A 214 -25.87 4.80 3.77
N ASP A 215 -26.88 5.09 4.59
CA ASP A 215 -28.23 4.55 4.42
C ASP A 215 -29.07 5.50 3.54
N PHE A 216 -29.11 5.21 2.25
CA PHE A 216 -29.81 6.03 1.26
C PHE A 216 -31.30 6.25 1.61
N ASN A 217 -31.95 5.29 2.27
CA ASN A 217 -33.36 5.37 2.61
C ASN A 217 -33.64 6.32 3.78
N LYS A 218 -32.62 6.75 4.51
CA LYS A 218 -32.72 7.71 5.64
C LYS A 218 -32.29 9.11 5.25
N LEU A 219 -32.05 9.38 3.98
CA LEU A 219 -31.70 10.72 3.54
C LEU A 219 -32.92 11.65 3.65
N VAL A 220 -32.69 12.77 4.32
CA VAL A 220 -33.66 13.86 4.45
C VAL A 220 -32.95 15.18 4.20
N ILE A 221 -33.57 16.07 3.46
CA ILE A 221 -33.12 17.46 3.38
C ILE A 221 -33.69 18.22 4.57
N ASP A 222 -32.81 18.62 5.48
CA ASP A 222 -33.14 19.58 6.54
C ASP A 222 -32.88 21.00 5.99
N SER A 223 -33.80 21.51 5.22
CA SER A 223 -33.71 22.84 4.64
C SER A 223 -35.08 23.52 4.59
N SER A 224 -35.07 24.84 4.62
CA SER A 224 -36.22 25.69 4.39
C SER A 224 -36.52 25.87 2.88
N LEU A 225 -36.55 24.77 2.12
CA LEU A 225 -37.00 24.85 0.72
C LEU A 225 -38.45 25.23 0.70
N PRO A 226 -38.86 26.11 -0.26
CA PRO A 226 -40.28 26.43 -0.44
C PRO A 226 -41.09 25.14 -0.81
N ASP A 227 -42.32 25.02 -0.32
CA ASP A 227 -43.22 23.88 -0.59
C ASP A 227 -43.46 23.66 -2.10
N SER A 228 -43.11 24.62 -2.94
CA SER A 228 -43.24 24.58 -4.40
C SER A 228 -42.05 23.91 -5.11
N VAL A 229 -41.02 23.48 -4.39
CA VAL A 229 -39.86 22.85 -4.98
C VAL A 229 -39.94 21.35 -4.80
N ASP A 230 -40.20 20.64 -5.89
CA ASP A 230 -40.08 19.19 -5.94
C ASP A 230 -38.58 18.81 -6.07
N TYR A 231 -38.16 17.80 -5.34
CA TYR A 231 -36.78 17.29 -5.44
C TYR A 231 -36.76 15.76 -5.36
N THR A 232 -35.71 15.18 -5.92
CA THR A 232 -35.43 13.75 -5.80
C THR A 232 -33.96 13.48 -5.63
N PHE A 233 -33.62 12.37 -4.96
CA PHE A 233 -32.25 11.88 -4.83
C PHE A 233 -32.00 10.72 -5.77
N THR A 234 -30.84 10.70 -6.38
CA THR A 234 -30.33 9.53 -7.10
C THR A 234 -28.91 9.23 -6.62
N LYS A 235 -28.61 7.93 -6.42
CA LYS A 235 -27.26 7.46 -6.09
C LYS A 235 -26.55 7.00 -7.37
N GLU A 236 -25.30 7.40 -7.55
CA GLU A 236 -24.44 6.86 -8.60
C GLU A 236 -23.99 5.43 -8.21
N ILE A 237 -24.05 4.50 -9.17
CA ILE A 237 -23.85 3.06 -8.88
C ILE A 237 -22.41 2.75 -8.56
N GLU A 238 -21.45 3.46 -9.18
CA GLU A 238 -20.01 3.17 -9.07
C GLU A 238 -19.22 4.23 -8.29
N LYS A 239 -19.91 5.22 -7.71
CA LYS A 239 -19.27 6.30 -6.97
C LYS A 239 -20.03 6.59 -5.68
N ASP A 240 -19.28 6.95 -4.66
CA ASP A 240 -19.84 7.45 -3.41
C ASP A 240 -20.36 8.89 -3.58
N THR A 241 -21.37 9.03 -4.44
CA THR A 241 -21.95 10.32 -4.80
C THR A 241 -23.47 10.21 -4.91
N ILE A 242 -24.15 11.19 -4.33
CA ILE A 242 -25.60 11.39 -4.45
C ILE A 242 -25.84 12.64 -5.24
N TYR A 243 -26.83 12.59 -6.08
CA TYR A 243 -27.34 13.75 -6.79
C TYR A 243 -28.70 14.16 -6.28
N LEU A 244 -28.86 15.44 -6.04
CA LEU A 244 -30.13 16.13 -5.83
C LEU A 244 -30.52 16.80 -7.14
N TRP A 245 -31.74 16.55 -7.54
CA TRP A 245 -32.37 17.12 -8.74
C TRP A 245 -33.53 18.00 -8.35
#